data_d8afb6b5708c41b20e98dd9b650c7a21
#
_entry.id   d8afb6b5708c41b20e98dd9b650c7a21
#
_cell.length_a   1.000
_cell.length_b   1.000
_cell.length_c   1.000
_cell.angle_alpha   90.00
_cell.angle_beta   90.00
_cell.angle_gamma   90.00
#
_symmetry.space_group_name_H-M   'P 1'
#
loop_
_entity.id
_entity.type
_entity.pdbx_description
1 polymer ?
#
loop_
_entity_poly.entity_id
_entity_poly.type
_entity_poly.pdbx_seq_one_letter_code
_entity_poly.pdbx_strand_id
1 'polypeptide(L)'
;MKSLNEKSYETELNAIKALLPELDEIIHKIRADNQFKIERKAKNDLVTSADLASEVFIVNRLSELFPDDVIWAEENHAQPEELDQRIWIIDPIDGTTNFSHSFAPYCVSIALWDRTELVLGLVYELAHKQCFYATKGQGAYLDGTLLSVSPCTQPEDSLIATGFPYTEFSRVHSFLTLLKVLFQETHGVRRAGAASYDLCAVAAGWVEGFFEEGLKVWDVAAGGFIVQEAGGYICDWEGGDQWLTGKQIICLLYTSDAADEGLGVDLGGRRI
;
A
#
# COMPACT_ATOMS: atom_id res chain seq x y z
N MET A 1 -7.14 -27.37 17.44
CA MET A 1 -6.97 -26.70 18.74
C MET A 1 -6.56 -25.27 18.43
N LYS A 2 -7.47 -24.28 18.56
CA LYS A 2 -7.08 -22.87 18.45
C LYS A 2 -6.13 -22.56 19.59
N SER A 3 -4.93 -22.04 19.30
CA SER A 3 -3.98 -21.62 20.32
C SER A 3 -4.60 -20.48 21.13
N LEU A 4 -4.63 -20.65 22.43
CA LEU A 4 -5.04 -19.62 23.37
C LEU A 4 -4.00 -18.50 23.33
N ASN A 5 -4.45 -17.26 23.04
CA ASN A 5 -3.76 -15.96 23.11
C ASN A 5 -3.16 -15.38 21.82
N GLU A 6 -3.83 -15.44 20.69
CA GLU A 6 -3.54 -14.44 19.65
C GLU A 6 -4.23 -13.12 20.07
N LYS A 7 -3.46 -12.04 20.16
CA LYS A 7 -3.95 -10.70 20.44
C LYS A 7 -4.90 -10.28 19.34
N SER A 8 -6.14 -9.95 19.65
CA SER A 8 -7.09 -9.42 18.68
C SER A 8 -6.85 -7.92 18.51
N TYR A 9 -6.85 -7.45 17.26
CA TYR A 9 -6.73 -6.03 16.88
C TYR A 9 -8.04 -5.46 16.36
N GLU A 10 -9.17 -6.09 16.71
CA GLU A 10 -10.52 -5.63 16.32
C GLU A 10 -10.86 -4.25 16.90
N THR A 11 -10.39 -3.92 18.09
CA THR A 11 -10.61 -2.62 18.72
C THR A 11 -9.96 -1.52 17.90
N GLU A 12 -8.70 -1.71 17.51
CA GLU A 12 -7.94 -0.79 16.68
C GLU A 12 -8.56 -0.66 15.28
N LEU A 13 -8.93 -1.77 14.65
CA LEU A 13 -9.62 -1.77 13.35
C LEU A 13 -10.94 -1.01 13.41
N ASN A 14 -11.77 -1.27 14.40
CA ASN A 14 -13.05 -0.58 14.55
C ASN A 14 -12.87 0.91 14.84
N ALA A 15 -11.85 1.28 15.61
CA ALA A 15 -11.51 2.66 15.87
C ALA A 15 -11.19 3.41 14.57
N ILE A 16 -10.26 2.89 13.73
CA ILE A 16 -9.89 3.57 12.49
C ILE A 16 -11.03 3.56 11.46
N LYS A 17 -11.84 2.49 11.37
CA LYS A 17 -13.04 2.48 10.53
C LYS A 17 -14.06 3.54 10.92
N ALA A 18 -14.21 3.80 12.21
CA ALA A 18 -15.13 4.83 12.71
C ALA A 18 -14.71 6.25 12.33
N LEU A 19 -13.43 6.48 11.96
CA LEU A 19 -12.93 7.78 11.51
C LEU A 19 -13.30 8.07 10.05
N LEU A 20 -13.47 7.04 9.21
CA LEU A 20 -13.59 7.19 7.76
C LEU A 20 -14.72 8.11 7.30
N PRO A 21 -15.94 8.10 7.87
CA PRO A 21 -17.00 9.01 7.43
C PRO A 21 -16.66 10.49 7.65
N GLU A 22 -16.10 10.84 8.81
CA GLU A 22 -15.71 12.22 9.13
C GLU A 22 -14.51 12.65 8.29
N LEU A 23 -13.55 11.75 8.06
CA LEU A 23 -12.39 11.98 7.19
C LEU A 23 -12.81 12.25 5.75
N ASP A 24 -13.73 11.43 5.21
CA ASP A 24 -14.29 11.61 3.87
C ASP A 24 -14.98 12.98 3.71
N GLU A 25 -15.75 13.41 4.71
CA GLU A 25 -16.36 14.76 4.73
C GLU A 25 -15.32 15.88 4.74
N ILE A 26 -14.25 15.75 5.53
CA ILE A 26 -13.16 16.73 5.59
C ILE A 26 -12.50 16.87 4.21
N ILE A 27 -12.12 15.76 3.58
CA ILE A 27 -11.46 15.73 2.28
C ILE A 27 -12.36 16.33 1.20
N HIS A 28 -13.62 15.93 1.15
CA HIS A 28 -14.57 16.45 0.17
C HIS A 28 -14.83 17.94 0.35
N LYS A 29 -14.96 18.41 1.58
CA LYS A 29 -15.18 19.83 1.89
C LYS A 29 -14.00 20.67 1.44
N ILE A 30 -12.77 20.27 1.76
CA ILE A 30 -11.56 20.99 1.36
C ILE A 30 -11.45 21.05 -0.17
N ARG A 31 -11.77 19.94 -0.84
CA ARG A 31 -11.73 19.88 -2.30
C ARG A 31 -12.78 20.77 -2.97
N ALA A 32 -13.98 20.86 -2.40
CA ALA A 32 -15.06 21.69 -2.91
C ALA A 32 -14.86 23.18 -2.61
N ASP A 33 -14.04 23.53 -1.64
CA ASP A 33 -13.78 24.91 -1.23
C ASP A 33 -12.75 25.55 -2.18
N ASN A 34 -12.90 26.88 -2.40
CA ASN A 34 -11.90 27.71 -3.10
C ASN A 34 -10.53 27.78 -2.37
N GLN A 35 -10.41 27.12 -1.22
CA GLN A 35 -9.19 27.03 -0.43
C GLN A 35 -8.33 25.79 -0.77
N PHE A 36 -8.77 24.92 -1.70
CA PHE A 36 -7.96 23.80 -2.14
C PHE A 36 -6.64 24.29 -2.76
N LYS A 37 -5.54 23.96 -2.09
CA LYS A 37 -4.19 24.36 -2.50
C LYS A 37 -3.40 23.12 -2.86
N ILE A 38 -2.57 23.25 -3.89
CA ILE A 38 -1.59 22.25 -4.30
C ILE A 38 -0.21 22.88 -4.17
N GLU A 39 0.65 22.29 -3.40
CA GLU A 39 2.04 22.72 -3.22
C GLU A 39 2.98 21.65 -3.76
N ARG A 40 4.20 22.02 -4.13
CA ARG A 40 5.23 21.10 -4.60
C ARG A 40 6.26 20.91 -3.51
N LYS A 41 6.40 19.69 -2.99
CA LYS A 41 7.51 19.30 -2.12
C LYS A 41 8.80 19.16 -2.93
N ALA A 42 8.70 18.61 -4.17
CA ALA A 42 9.78 18.46 -5.13
C ALA A 42 9.24 18.53 -6.58
N LYS A 43 10.11 18.28 -7.59
CA LYS A 43 9.75 18.41 -9.02
C LYS A 43 8.49 17.63 -9.41
N ASN A 44 8.33 16.42 -8.87
CA ASN A 44 7.21 15.51 -9.17
C ASN A 44 6.52 15.02 -7.88
N ASP A 45 6.65 15.78 -6.79
CA ASP A 45 6.12 15.45 -5.48
C ASP A 45 5.18 16.58 -5.03
N LEU A 46 3.92 16.24 -4.80
CA LEU A 46 2.84 17.17 -4.50
C LEU A 46 2.31 16.92 -3.10
N VAL A 47 1.88 17.98 -2.45
CA VAL A 47 1.03 17.94 -1.27
C VAL A 47 -0.14 18.86 -1.47
N THR A 48 -1.30 18.48 -0.97
CA THR A 48 -2.48 19.34 -0.99
C THR A 48 -2.92 19.73 0.41
N SER A 49 -3.76 20.75 0.50
CA SER A 49 -4.39 21.11 1.78
C SER A 49 -5.25 19.97 2.36
N ALA A 50 -5.67 19.00 1.54
CA ALA A 50 -6.41 17.83 1.99
C ALA A 50 -5.49 16.82 2.65
N ASP A 51 -4.28 16.58 2.12
CA ASP A 51 -3.27 15.68 2.75
C ASP A 51 -2.97 16.16 4.18
N LEU A 52 -2.63 17.45 4.32
CA LEU A 52 -2.31 18.04 5.62
C LEU A 52 -3.47 17.96 6.61
N ALA A 53 -4.69 18.26 6.17
CA ALA A 53 -5.87 18.23 7.04
C ALA A 53 -6.25 16.79 7.43
N SER A 54 -6.10 15.84 6.49
CA SER A 54 -6.33 14.42 6.74
C SER A 54 -5.34 13.87 7.75
N GLU A 55 -4.05 14.19 7.60
CA GLU A 55 -3.03 13.77 8.57
C GLU A 55 -3.34 14.32 9.95
N VAL A 56 -3.58 15.63 10.07
CA VAL A 56 -3.89 16.27 11.36
C VAL A 56 -5.12 15.62 12.00
N PHE A 57 -6.16 15.32 11.24
CA PHE A 57 -7.35 14.66 11.76
C PHE A 57 -7.04 13.24 12.26
N ILE A 58 -6.39 12.40 11.43
CA ILE A 58 -6.09 11.00 11.78
C ILE A 58 -5.16 10.95 13.00
N VAL A 59 -4.09 11.75 13.00
CA VAL A 59 -3.10 11.80 14.09
C VAL A 59 -3.74 12.21 15.40
N ASN A 60 -4.56 13.27 15.42
CA ASN A 60 -5.24 13.71 16.64
C ASN A 60 -6.14 12.61 17.20
N ARG A 61 -6.93 11.96 16.35
CA ARG A 61 -7.83 10.89 16.76
C ARG A 61 -7.09 9.65 17.28
N LEU A 62 -6.02 9.24 16.61
CA LEU A 62 -5.20 8.11 17.08
C LEU A 62 -4.49 8.44 18.38
N SER A 63 -3.95 9.66 18.54
CA SER A 63 -3.31 10.08 19.80
C SER A 63 -4.30 10.17 20.97
N GLU A 64 -5.57 10.53 20.71
CA GLU A 64 -6.62 10.49 21.73
C GLU A 64 -7.00 9.06 22.12
N LEU A 65 -7.10 8.15 21.17
CA LEU A 65 -7.55 6.77 21.38
C LEU A 65 -6.44 5.85 21.87
N PHE A 66 -5.20 6.10 21.45
CA PHE A 66 -4.01 5.27 21.71
C PHE A 66 -2.83 6.17 22.12
N PRO A 67 -2.90 6.81 23.30
CA PRO A 67 -1.93 7.85 23.71
C PRO A 67 -0.50 7.34 23.92
N ASP A 68 -0.32 6.03 24.07
CA ASP A 68 1.00 5.41 24.26
C ASP A 68 1.62 4.93 22.95
N ASP A 69 0.88 5.00 21.81
CA ASP A 69 1.36 4.56 20.51
C ASP A 69 2.10 5.71 19.81
N VAL A 70 3.12 5.35 19.02
CA VAL A 70 3.89 6.31 18.19
C VAL A 70 3.20 6.49 16.85
N ILE A 71 3.32 7.68 16.28
CA ILE A 71 2.81 8.00 14.95
C ILE A 71 4.00 8.21 13.99
N TRP A 72 3.94 7.55 12.84
CA TRP A 72 4.83 7.75 11.70
C TRP A 72 3.99 8.05 10.45
N ALA A 73 3.92 9.31 10.06
CA ALA A 73 3.09 9.75 8.96
C ALA A 73 3.89 10.56 7.94
N GLU A 74 3.39 10.63 6.71
CA GLU A 74 4.12 11.17 5.56
C GLU A 74 4.48 12.63 5.71
N GLU A 75 3.54 13.48 6.18
CA GLU A 75 3.67 14.92 6.00
C GLU A 75 4.46 15.60 7.15
N ASN A 76 4.21 15.21 8.39
CA ASN A 76 4.72 15.96 9.54
C ASN A 76 5.35 15.09 10.64
N HIS A 77 5.42 13.77 10.47
CA HIS A 77 5.86 12.88 11.54
C HIS A 77 7.07 12.06 11.10
N ALA A 78 8.21 12.37 11.70
CA ALA A 78 9.48 11.72 11.40
C ALA A 78 9.47 10.22 11.71
N GLN A 79 10.39 9.51 11.04
CA GLN A 79 10.65 8.10 11.34
C GLN A 79 10.98 7.92 12.83
N PRO A 80 10.36 6.96 13.52
CA PRO A 80 10.71 6.61 14.90
C PRO A 80 12.18 6.17 15.02
N GLU A 81 12.82 6.52 16.13
CA GLU A 81 14.19 6.09 16.40
C GLU A 81 14.28 4.58 16.66
N GLU A 82 13.23 4.01 17.27
CA GLU A 82 13.13 2.59 17.62
C GLU A 82 11.84 1.98 17.08
N LEU A 83 11.92 0.73 16.62
CA LEU A 83 10.79 -0.02 16.06
C LEU A 83 10.23 -1.09 17.04
N ASP A 84 10.77 -1.20 18.25
CA ASP A 84 10.30 -2.17 19.27
C ASP A 84 9.06 -1.70 20.05
N GLN A 85 8.30 -0.78 19.49
CA GLN A 85 7.10 -0.15 20.05
C GLN A 85 5.91 -0.28 19.10
N ARG A 86 4.73 0.16 19.53
CA ARG A 86 3.55 0.24 18.68
C ARG A 86 3.61 1.52 17.85
N ILE A 87 3.46 1.39 16.53
CA ILE A 87 3.61 2.50 15.59
C ILE A 87 2.46 2.48 14.59
N TRP A 88 1.70 3.55 14.54
CA TRP A 88 0.77 3.80 13.44
C TRP A 88 1.52 4.41 12.25
N ILE A 89 1.43 3.76 11.09
CA ILE A 89 2.07 4.18 9.84
C ILE A 89 0.96 4.70 8.94
N ILE A 90 1.06 5.97 8.49
CA ILE A 90 -0.06 6.68 7.87
C ILE A 90 0.41 7.37 6.58
N ASP A 91 -0.32 7.12 5.49
CA ASP A 91 -0.37 7.99 4.32
C ASP A 91 -1.76 8.64 4.28
N PRO A 92 -1.83 9.96 4.44
CA PRO A 92 -3.12 10.67 4.46
C PRO A 92 -3.84 10.67 3.12
N ILE A 93 -3.11 10.69 1.99
CA ILE A 93 -3.65 10.53 0.62
C ILE A 93 -2.58 9.95 -0.30
N ASP A 94 -2.45 8.62 -0.35
CA ASP A 94 -1.70 7.93 -1.40
C ASP A 94 -2.32 8.21 -2.77
N GLY A 95 -1.49 8.62 -3.72
CA GLY A 95 -1.95 9.06 -5.02
C GLY A 95 -2.33 10.55 -5.06
N THR A 96 -1.60 11.43 -4.36
CA THR A 96 -1.82 12.88 -4.33
C THR A 96 -1.89 13.51 -5.73
N THR A 97 -1.08 13.03 -6.68
CA THR A 97 -1.17 13.45 -8.09
C THR A 97 -2.54 13.12 -8.68
N ASN A 98 -3.02 11.91 -8.51
CA ASN A 98 -4.34 11.48 -8.96
C ASN A 98 -5.44 12.31 -8.30
N PHE A 99 -5.34 12.49 -6.98
CA PHE A 99 -6.27 13.32 -6.21
C PHE A 99 -6.32 14.74 -6.75
N SER A 100 -5.17 15.38 -7.00
CA SER A 100 -5.10 16.75 -7.54
C SER A 100 -5.75 16.91 -8.91
N HIS A 101 -5.74 15.84 -9.72
CA HIS A 101 -6.35 15.79 -11.06
C HIS A 101 -7.77 15.22 -11.09
N SER A 102 -8.37 14.89 -9.94
CA SER A 102 -9.71 14.24 -9.91
C SER A 102 -9.76 12.89 -10.64
N PHE A 103 -8.65 12.17 -10.66
CA PHE A 103 -8.49 10.90 -11.35
C PHE A 103 -8.27 9.79 -10.32
N ALA A 104 -9.22 8.88 -10.17
CA ALA A 104 -9.09 7.73 -9.26
C ALA A 104 -8.04 6.71 -9.78
N PRO A 105 -7.46 5.89 -8.89
CA PRO A 105 -7.68 5.82 -7.44
C PRO A 105 -6.82 6.81 -6.64
N TYR A 106 -7.24 7.12 -5.43
CA TYR A 106 -6.47 7.78 -4.38
C TYR A 106 -7.00 7.33 -3.02
N CYS A 107 -6.09 7.06 -2.08
CA CYS A 107 -6.43 6.29 -0.89
C CYS A 107 -5.91 6.91 0.40
N VAL A 108 -6.57 6.65 1.52
CA VAL A 108 -5.98 6.76 2.86
C VAL A 108 -5.41 5.40 3.23
N SER A 109 -4.15 5.35 3.64
CA SER A 109 -3.45 4.14 4.04
C SER A 109 -3.06 4.22 5.51
N ILE A 110 -3.50 3.26 6.34
CA ILE A 110 -3.22 3.21 7.78
C ILE A 110 -2.80 1.80 8.15
N ALA A 111 -1.61 1.65 8.71
CA ALA A 111 -1.13 0.38 9.25
C ALA A 111 -0.76 0.49 10.72
N LEU A 112 -0.82 -0.62 11.44
CA LEU A 112 -0.29 -0.75 12.79
C LEU A 112 0.85 -1.76 12.80
N TRP A 113 2.01 -1.30 13.20
CA TRP A 113 3.17 -2.09 13.57
C TRP A 113 3.17 -2.31 15.07
N ASP A 114 3.23 -3.54 15.55
CA ASP A 114 3.32 -3.85 16.97
C ASP A 114 4.67 -4.52 17.27
N ARG A 115 5.67 -3.70 17.56
CA ARG A 115 7.04 -4.04 17.99
C ARG A 115 7.90 -4.75 16.96
N THR A 116 7.42 -5.83 16.36
CA THR A 116 8.24 -6.68 15.48
C THR A 116 7.61 -6.96 14.14
N GLU A 117 6.33 -6.61 13.97
CA GLU A 117 5.59 -6.98 12.76
C GLU A 117 4.36 -6.08 12.53
N LEU A 118 3.89 -6.06 11.30
CA LEU A 118 2.59 -5.50 10.95
C LEU A 118 1.47 -6.40 11.50
N VAL A 119 0.45 -5.81 12.07
CA VAL A 119 -0.67 -6.53 12.72
C VAL A 119 -2.03 -6.07 12.24
N LEU A 120 -2.07 -4.92 11.54
CA LEU A 120 -3.27 -4.35 10.97
C LEU A 120 -2.91 -3.51 9.75
N GLY A 121 -3.72 -3.58 8.72
CA GLY A 121 -3.70 -2.70 7.56
C GLY A 121 -5.12 -2.29 7.18
N LEU A 122 -5.28 -1.01 6.83
CA LEU A 122 -6.50 -0.47 6.25
C LEU A 122 -6.12 0.47 5.10
N VAL A 123 -6.74 0.27 3.94
CA VAL A 123 -6.66 1.16 2.78
C VAL A 123 -8.09 1.55 2.39
N TYR A 124 -8.38 2.85 2.42
CA TYR A 124 -9.68 3.38 2.05
C TYR A 124 -9.59 4.16 0.75
N GLU A 125 -10.13 3.60 -0.33
CA GLU A 125 -10.21 4.27 -1.63
C GLU A 125 -11.37 5.28 -1.62
N LEU A 126 -11.01 6.56 -1.75
CA LEU A 126 -11.89 7.69 -1.49
C LEU A 126 -12.94 7.95 -2.58
N ALA A 127 -12.63 7.62 -3.86
CA ALA A 127 -13.55 7.93 -4.97
C ALA A 127 -14.76 6.98 -5.01
N HIS A 128 -14.54 5.69 -4.72
CA HIS A 128 -15.60 4.67 -4.73
C HIS A 128 -16.00 4.24 -3.32
N LYS A 129 -15.34 4.77 -2.29
CA LYS A 129 -15.59 4.47 -0.86
C LYS A 129 -15.40 3.00 -0.51
N GLN A 130 -14.38 2.39 -1.11
CA GLN A 130 -14.01 1.00 -0.88
C GLN A 130 -13.04 0.89 0.29
N CYS A 131 -13.35 0.05 1.27
CA CYS A 131 -12.54 -0.15 2.46
C CYS A 131 -11.90 -1.55 2.44
N PHE A 132 -10.61 -1.60 2.12
CA PHE A 132 -9.79 -2.81 2.25
C PHE A 132 -9.17 -2.85 3.64
N TYR A 133 -9.16 -4.00 4.29
CA TYR A 133 -8.57 -4.13 5.61
C TYR A 133 -8.21 -5.57 5.95
N ALA A 134 -7.24 -5.70 6.85
CA ALA A 134 -6.85 -6.97 7.44
C ALA A 134 -6.42 -6.77 8.90
N THR A 135 -6.56 -7.81 9.71
CA THR A 135 -5.91 -7.94 11.01
C THR A 135 -5.24 -9.31 11.10
N LYS A 136 -4.13 -9.37 11.82
CA LYS A 136 -3.26 -10.54 11.87
C LYS A 136 -4.02 -11.84 12.12
N GLY A 137 -3.85 -12.80 11.20
CA GLY A 137 -4.45 -14.14 11.26
C GLY A 137 -5.97 -14.19 11.04
N GLN A 138 -6.59 -13.09 10.63
CA GLN A 138 -8.05 -13.07 10.38
C GLN A 138 -8.41 -12.99 8.89
N GLY A 139 -7.41 -12.93 7.99
CA GLY A 139 -7.60 -12.73 6.56
C GLY A 139 -7.84 -11.27 6.18
N ALA A 140 -7.92 -11.02 4.87
CA ALA A 140 -8.14 -9.71 4.28
C ALA A 140 -9.59 -9.56 3.78
N TYR A 141 -10.11 -8.35 3.80
CA TYR A 141 -11.50 -8.06 3.45
C TYR A 141 -11.62 -6.78 2.62
N LEU A 142 -12.60 -6.75 1.72
CA LEU A 142 -13.13 -5.56 1.06
C LEU A 142 -14.59 -5.40 1.47
N ASP A 143 -14.93 -4.33 2.19
CA ASP A 143 -16.29 -4.02 2.64
C ASP A 143 -17.02 -5.22 3.30
N GLY A 144 -16.26 -6.02 4.07
CA GLY A 144 -16.77 -7.22 4.76
C GLY A 144 -16.74 -8.51 3.93
N THR A 145 -16.37 -8.44 2.65
CA THR A 145 -16.18 -9.63 1.80
C THR A 145 -14.73 -10.13 1.92
N LEU A 146 -14.57 -11.41 2.25
CA LEU A 146 -13.24 -12.03 2.35
C LEU A 146 -12.53 -12.01 0.99
N LEU A 147 -11.27 -11.60 1.00
CA LEU A 147 -10.40 -11.54 -0.17
C LEU A 147 -9.50 -12.79 -0.26
N SER A 148 -9.07 -13.07 -1.47
CA SER A 148 -8.00 -14.02 -1.78
C SER A 148 -7.31 -13.57 -3.05
N VAL A 149 -6.01 -13.71 -3.11
CA VAL A 149 -5.24 -13.46 -4.33
C VAL A 149 -5.72 -14.35 -5.48
N SER A 150 -5.44 -13.96 -6.72
CA SER A 150 -5.83 -14.69 -7.93
C SER A 150 -5.23 -16.11 -7.92
N PRO A 151 -5.96 -17.13 -8.40
CA PRO A 151 -5.42 -18.49 -8.60
C PRO A 151 -4.70 -18.64 -9.95
N CYS A 152 -4.44 -17.58 -10.68
CA CYS A 152 -3.75 -17.59 -11.97
C CYS A 152 -2.34 -18.16 -11.81
N THR A 153 -1.94 -19.06 -12.74
CA THR A 153 -0.63 -19.74 -12.70
C THR A 153 0.19 -19.50 -13.96
N GLN A 154 -0.39 -18.81 -14.96
CA GLN A 154 0.27 -18.62 -16.25
C GLN A 154 0.51 -17.13 -16.48
N PRO A 155 1.74 -16.72 -16.86
CA PRO A 155 2.04 -15.31 -17.15
C PRO A 155 1.14 -14.72 -18.24
N GLU A 156 0.84 -15.47 -19.28
CA GLU A 156 -0.02 -15.04 -20.40
C GLU A 156 -1.45 -14.68 -19.98
N ASP A 157 -1.92 -15.20 -18.85
CA ASP A 157 -3.25 -14.92 -18.29
C ASP A 157 -3.18 -13.82 -17.20
N SER A 158 -2.00 -13.27 -16.90
CA SER A 158 -1.80 -12.33 -15.81
C SER A 158 -1.94 -10.86 -16.25
N LEU A 159 -2.44 -10.05 -15.33
CA LEU A 159 -2.45 -8.59 -15.40
C LEU A 159 -1.53 -8.04 -14.32
N ILE A 160 -0.59 -7.18 -14.68
CA ILE A 160 0.43 -6.67 -13.76
C ILE A 160 0.21 -5.19 -13.46
N ALA A 161 0.27 -4.82 -12.19
CA ALA A 161 0.29 -3.42 -11.77
C ALA A 161 1.73 -2.93 -11.52
N THR A 162 1.97 -1.62 -11.70
CA THR A 162 3.28 -1.00 -11.45
C THR A 162 3.14 0.49 -11.21
N GLY A 163 4.17 1.09 -10.57
CA GLY A 163 4.38 2.54 -10.60
C GLY A 163 5.47 2.94 -11.59
N PHE A 164 5.60 4.24 -11.83
CA PHE A 164 6.66 4.79 -12.67
C PHE A 164 7.67 5.54 -11.81
N PRO A 165 8.97 5.53 -12.18
CA PRO A 165 9.96 6.31 -11.45
C PRO A 165 9.66 7.81 -11.54
N TYR A 166 9.61 8.49 -10.38
CA TYR A 166 9.32 9.93 -10.30
C TYR A 166 10.56 10.79 -10.01
N THR A 167 11.45 10.29 -9.16
CA THR A 167 12.58 11.06 -8.63
C THR A 167 13.93 10.44 -8.99
N GLU A 168 14.00 9.11 -9.10
CA GLU A 168 15.22 8.37 -9.41
C GLU A 168 15.07 7.69 -10.78
N PHE A 169 15.98 8.00 -11.69
CA PHE A 169 15.93 7.56 -13.10
C PHE A 169 17.13 6.69 -13.50
N SER A 170 18.04 6.36 -12.58
CA SER A 170 19.24 5.55 -12.90
C SER A 170 18.89 4.17 -13.45
N ARG A 171 17.77 3.59 -13.01
CA ARG A 171 17.29 2.26 -13.40
C ARG A 171 16.19 2.27 -14.48
N VAL A 172 15.88 3.42 -15.05
CA VAL A 172 14.80 3.56 -16.05
C VAL A 172 14.97 2.61 -17.24
N HIS A 173 16.21 2.34 -17.66
CA HIS A 173 16.46 1.43 -18.78
C HIS A 173 16.07 -0.03 -18.43
N SER A 174 16.43 -0.50 -17.23
CA SER A 174 16.03 -1.83 -16.75
C SER A 174 14.51 -1.93 -16.58
N PHE A 175 13.87 -0.89 -16.04
CA PHE A 175 12.43 -0.80 -15.92
C PHE A 175 11.73 -0.90 -17.29
N LEU A 176 12.19 -0.16 -18.31
CA LEU A 176 11.62 -0.23 -19.67
C LEU A 176 11.86 -1.60 -20.32
N THR A 177 12.98 -2.25 -20.02
CA THR A 177 13.26 -3.60 -20.51
C THR A 177 12.27 -4.61 -19.91
N LEU A 178 12.01 -4.51 -18.59
CA LEU A 178 11.00 -5.32 -17.92
C LEU A 178 9.60 -5.07 -18.49
N LEU A 179 9.19 -3.81 -18.66
CA LEU A 179 7.90 -3.49 -19.27
C LEU A 179 7.75 -4.10 -20.66
N LYS A 180 8.82 -4.08 -21.49
CA LYS A 180 8.78 -4.72 -22.80
C LYS A 180 8.48 -6.21 -22.71
N VAL A 181 9.06 -6.93 -21.75
CA VAL A 181 8.77 -8.35 -21.52
C VAL A 181 7.31 -8.52 -21.09
N LEU A 182 6.88 -7.76 -20.09
CA LEU A 182 5.50 -7.85 -19.60
C LEU A 182 4.45 -7.58 -20.68
N PHE A 183 4.70 -6.64 -21.61
CA PHE A 183 3.78 -6.37 -22.71
C PHE A 183 3.66 -7.55 -23.70
N GLN A 184 4.65 -8.41 -23.78
CA GLN A 184 4.69 -9.56 -24.69
C GLN A 184 4.15 -10.84 -24.04
N GLU A 185 4.35 -10.98 -22.73
CA GLU A 185 4.15 -12.25 -22.02
C GLU A 185 2.90 -12.22 -21.09
N THR A 186 2.21 -11.08 -20.95
CA THR A 186 1.06 -10.95 -20.05
C THR A 186 -0.14 -10.31 -20.76
N HIS A 187 -1.32 -10.31 -20.11
CA HIS A 187 -2.49 -9.57 -20.59
C HIS A 187 -2.27 -8.05 -20.61
N GLY A 188 -1.20 -7.55 -19.99
CA GLY A 188 -0.79 -6.16 -20.03
C GLY A 188 -0.45 -5.60 -18.65
N VAL A 189 -0.13 -4.31 -18.65
CA VAL A 189 0.32 -3.59 -17.47
C VAL A 189 -0.67 -2.48 -17.11
N ARG A 190 -0.88 -2.25 -15.82
CA ARG A 190 -1.67 -1.13 -15.29
C ARG A 190 -0.77 -0.23 -14.45
N ARG A 191 -1.04 1.06 -14.50
CA ARG A 191 -0.44 2.08 -13.64
C ARG A 191 -1.57 2.87 -13.01
N ALA A 192 -2.07 2.42 -11.86
CA ALA A 192 -3.19 3.07 -11.20
C ALA A 192 -2.78 4.40 -10.57
N GLY A 193 -1.62 4.47 -9.94
CA GLY A 193 -1.04 5.71 -9.44
C GLY A 193 -1.27 5.97 -7.95
N ALA A 194 -1.59 4.91 -7.23
CA ALA A 194 -1.65 4.81 -5.78
C ALA A 194 -1.15 3.41 -5.40
N ALA A 195 0.02 3.31 -4.78
CA ALA A 195 0.68 2.04 -4.51
C ALA A 195 -0.12 1.17 -3.52
N SER A 196 -0.73 1.78 -2.52
CA SER A 196 -1.60 1.08 -1.58
C SER A 196 -2.82 0.45 -2.26
N TYR A 197 -3.39 1.12 -3.28
CA TYR A 197 -4.47 0.57 -4.10
C TYR A 197 -3.99 -0.58 -5.00
N ASP A 198 -2.83 -0.43 -5.64
CA ASP A 198 -2.26 -1.48 -6.50
C ASP A 198 -2.02 -2.77 -5.69
N LEU A 199 -1.53 -2.66 -4.44
CA LEU A 199 -1.40 -3.77 -3.50
C LEU A 199 -2.77 -4.37 -3.13
N CYS A 200 -3.77 -3.54 -2.85
CA CYS A 200 -5.14 -4.01 -2.60
C CYS A 200 -5.75 -4.72 -3.81
N ALA A 201 -5.43 -4.29 -5.02
CA ALA A 201 -5.87 -4.96 -6.25
C ALA A 201 -5.26 -6.37 -6.38
N VAL A 202 -4.00 -6.57 -5.94
CA VAL A 202 -3.41 -7.92 -5.83
C VAL A 202 -4.14 -8.74 -4.78
N ALA A 203 -4.37 -8.20 -3.59
CA ALA A 203 -5.08 -8.89 -2.51
C ALA A 203 -6.51 -9.32 -2.91
N ALA A 204 -7.15 -8.53 -3.77
CA ALA A 204 -8.49 -8.82 -4.30
C ALA A 204 -8.49 -9.77 -5.51
N GLY A 205 -7.30 -10.18 -5.99
CA GLY A 205 -7.18 -11.03 -7.17
C GLY A 205 -7.58 -10.33 -8.49
N TRP A 206 -7.56 -8.99 -8.53
CA TRP A 206 -7.86 -8.23 -9.75
C TRP A 206 -6.65 -8.09 -10.67
N VAL A 207 -5.45 -8.15 -10.08
CA VAL A 207 -4.17 -8.22 -10.78
C VAL A 207 -3.30 -9.30 -10.13
N GLU A 208 -2.41 -9.90 -10.92
CA GLU A 208 -1.60 -11.05 -10.51
C GLU A 208 -0.24 -10.65 -9.93
N GLY A 209 0.14 -9.39 -10.07
CA GLY A 209 1.39 -8.90 -9.49
C GLY A 209 1.47 -7.40 -9.46
N PHE A 210 2.32 -6.91 -8.57
CA PHE A 210 2.67 -5.49 -8.46
C PHE A 210 4.16 -5.34 -8.19
N PHE A 211 4.79 -4.39 -8.83
CA PHE A 211 6.18 -4.02 -8.54
C PHE A 211 6.37 -2.52 -8.69
N GLU A 212 7.12 -1.94 -7.77
CA GLU A 212 7.49 -0.52 -7.82
C GLU A 212 8.79 -0.26 -7.05
N GLU A 213 9.51 0.81 -7.44
CA GLU A 213 10.70 1.32 -6.79
C GLU A 213 10.51 2.78 -6.36
N GLY A 214 11.14 3.15 -5.25
CA GLY A 214 11.11 4.52 -4.74
C GLY A 214 10.03 4.78 -3.69
N LEU A 215 9.30 3.74 -3.29
CA LEU A 215 8.22 3.81 -2.31
C LEU A 215 8.74 4.07 -0.89
N LYS A 216 7.85 4.59 -0.06
CA LYS A 216 8.05 4.82 1.36
C LYS A 216 7.28 3.77 2.17
N VAL A 217 7.57 3.71 3.46
CA VAL A 217 6.91 2.76 4.37
C VAL A 217 5.38 2.94 4.39
N TRP A 218 4.88 4.16 4.35
CA TRP A 218 3.45 4.45 4.39
C TRP A 218 2.72 4.06 3.11
N ASP A 219 3.40 4.07 1.94
CA ASP A 219 2.84 3.63 0.66
C ASP A 219 2.54 2.12 0.66
N VAL A 220 3.32 1.32 1.40
CA VAL A 220 3.32 -0.15 1.29
C VAL A 220 2.85 -0.88 2.54
N ALA A 221 2.94 -0.29 3.73
CA ALA A 221 2.71 -1.02 4.98
C ALA A 221 1.30 -1.62 5.07
N ALA A 222 0.27 -0.83 4.85
CA ALA A 222 -1.11 -1.32 4.94
C ALA A 222 -1.44 -2.28 3.79
N GLY A 223 -1.21 -1.86 2.55
CA GLY A 223 -1.50 -2.68 1.37
C GLY A 223 -0.72 -3.98 1.36
N GLY A 224 0.57 -3.93 1.71
CA GLY A 224 1.41 -5.12 1.81
C GLY A 224 0.92 -6.13 2.85
N PHE A 225 0.54 -5.65 4.04
CA PHE A 225 -0.04 -6.52 5.06
C PHE A 225 -1.37 -7.14 4.59
N ILE A 226 -2.22 -6.38 3.90
CA ILE A 226 -3.48 -6.88 3.33
C ILE A 226 -3.21 -7.99 2.30
N VAL A 227 -2.17 -7.84 1.46
CA VAL A 227 -1.76 -8.91 0.51
C VAL A 227 -1.35 -10.18 1.24
N GLN A 228 -0.52 -10.07 2.28
CA GLN A 228 -0.08 -11.25 3.06
C GLN A 228 -1.27 -11.98 3.70
N GLU A 229 -2.20 -11.26 4.28
CA GLU A 229 -3.43 -11.83 4.88
C GLU A 229 -4.40 -12.40 3.82
N ALA A 230 -4.33 -11.94 2.55
CA ALA A 230 -5.06 -12.51 1.41
C ALA A 230 -4.39 -13.75 0.80
N GLY A 231 -3.22 -14.16 1.32
CA GLY A 231 -2.46 -15.33 0.87
C GLY A 231 -1.44 -15.04 -0.24
N GLY A 232 -1.14 -13.77 -0.51
CA GLY A 232 -0.10 -13.35 -1.44
C GLY A 232 1.29 -13.33 -0.81
N TYR A 233 2.31 -13.24 -1.65
CA TYR A 233 3.72 -13.16 -1.25
C TYR A 233 4.30 -11.79 -1.58
N ILE A 234 5.11 -11.25 -0.68
CA ILE A 234 5.79 -9.97 -0.87
C ILE A 234 7.28 -10.13 -0.56
N CYS A 235 8.10 -9.54 -1.41
CA CYS A 235 9.55 -9.47 -1.22
C CYS A 235 10.13 -8.15 -1.76
N ASP A 236 11.39 -7.91 -1.50
CA ASP A 236 12.19 -6.94 -2.21
C ASP A 236 12.71 -7.51 -3.55
N TRP A 237 13.48 -6.74 -4.30
CA TRP A 237 14.01 -7.14 -5.61
C TRP A 237 15.05 -8.26 -5.56
N GLU A 238 15.54 -8.59 -4.38
CA GLU A 238 16.50 -9.68 -4.14
C GLU A 238 15.82 -10.93 -3.56
N GLY A 239 14.48 -10.90 -3.44
CA GLY A 239 13.67 -11.97 -2.86
C GLY A 239 13.70 -12.00 -1.33
N GLY A 240 14.22 -10.93 -0.69
CA GLY A 240 14.32 -10.77 0.75
C GLY A 240 13.08 -10.11 1.38
N ASP A 241 13.20 -9.78 2.66
CA ASP A 241 12.13 -9.23 3.49
C ASP A 241 12.22 -7.69 3.71
N GLN A 242 13.14 -7.01 3.00
CA GLN A 242 13.37 -5.57 3.16
C GLN A 242 12.35 -4.69 2.41
N TRP A 243 11.28 -5.28 1.88
CA TRP A 243 10.27 -4.57 1.10
C TRP A 243 9.63 -3.38 1.85
N LEU A 244 9.49 -3.47 3.18
CA LEU A 244 8.84 -2.42 3.98
C LEU A 244 9.67 -1.11 4.02
N THR A 245 10.99 -1.22 4.15
CA THR A 245 11.89 -0.06 4.32
C THR A 245 12.91 0.08 3.20
N GLY A 246 13.04 -0.93 2.34
CA GLY A 246 14.02 -1.00 1.26
C GLY A 246 13.68 -0.16 0.02
N LYS A 247 12.51 0.49 -0.01
CA LYS A 247 12.01 1.31 -1.12
C LYS A 247 11.73 0.54 -2.41
N GLN A 248 11.67 -0.78 -2.33
CA GLN A 248 11.45 -1.66 -3.47
C GLN A 248 10.52 -2.78 -3.05
N ILE A 249 9.51 -3.03 -3.84
CA ILE A 249 8.53 -4.07 -3.56
C ILE A 249 8.22 -4.88 -4.81
N ILE A 250 8.13 -6.18 -4.64
CA ILE A 250 7.51 -7.11 -5.58
C ILE A 250 6.44 -7.87 -4.81
N CYS A 251 5.25 -7.85 -5.35
CA CYS A 251 4.13 -8.60 -4.83
C CYS A 251 3.69 -9.62 -5.87
N LEU A 252 3.63 -10.88 -5.48
CA LEU A 252 3.34 -12.03 -6.34
C LEU A 252 2.27 -12.93 -5.71
N LEU A 253 1.69 -13.80 -6.52
CA LEU A 253 0.69 -14.77 -6.06
C LEU A 253 1.27 -15.93 -5.26
N TYR A 254 2.59 -16.25 -5.43
CA TYR A 254 3.23 -17.44 -4.90
C TYR A 254 4.58 -17.13 -4.26
N THR A 255 5.05 -18.04 -3.39
CA THR A 255 6.42 -18.05 -2.85
C THR A 255 7.44 -18.36 -3.95
N SER A 256 8.71 -17.98 -3.71
CA SER A 256 9.84 -18.09 -4.65
C SER A 256 10.03 -19.46 -5.32
N ASP A 257 9.64 -20.56 -4.68
CA ASP A 257 9.75 -21.91 -5.27
C ASP A 257 8.87 -22.11 -6.51
N ALA A 258 7.80 -21.31 -6.66
CA ALA A 258 6.95 -21.33 -7.85
C ALA A 258 7.32 -20.24 -8.87
N ALA A 259 7.96 -19.14 -8.42
CA ALA A 259 8.49 -18.12 -9.31
C ALA A 259 9.69 -18.59 -10.13
N ASP A 260 10.51 -19.52 -9.59
CA ASP A 260 11.63 -20.14 -10.30
C ASP A 260 11.19 -20.97 -11.53
N GLU A 261 9.95 -21.45 -11.54
CA GLU A 261 9.42 -22.21 -12.68
C GLU A 261 8.65 -21.34 -13.70
N GLY A 262 8.10 -20.20 -13.29
CA GLY A 262 7.12 -19.45 -14.12
C GLY A 262 7.61 -18.14 -14.77
N LEU A 263 8.37 -17.33 -14.10
CA LEU A 263 8.72 -16.00 -14.65
C LEU A 263 10.16 -15.87 -15.17
N GLY A 264 11.09 -16.78 -14.88
CA GLY A 264 12.44 -16.92 -15.50
C GLY A 264 13.20 -15.63 -15.84
N VAL A 265 12.86 -14.49 -15.21
CA VAL A 265 13.44 -13.18 -15.47
C VAL A 265 14.27 -12.79 -14.26
N ASP A 266 15.57 -13.00 -14.37
CA ASP A 266 16.55 -12.40 -13.48
C ASP A 266 16.56 -10.87 -13.65
N LEU A 267 16.02 -10.17 -12.68
CA LEU A 267 16.05 -8.71 -12.60
C LEU A 267 17.47 -8.15 -12.37
N GLY A 268 18.44 -8.99 -12.07
CA GLY A 268 19.85 -8.65 -11.86
C GLY A 268 20.81 -9.09 -12.98
N GLY A 269 20.33 -9.72 -14.05
CA GLY A 269 21.16 -10.15 -15.20
C GLY A 269 21.84 -11.50 -15.01
N ARG A 270 21.41 -12.33 -14.07
CA ARG A 270 21.76 -13.74 -13.98
C ARG A 270 20.50 -14.56 -14.28
N ARG A 271 20.67 -15.62 -15.09
CA ARG A 271 19.64 -16.68 -15.20
C ARG A 271 19.60 -17.43 -13.87
N ILE A 272 18.43 -17.55 -13.32
CA ILE A 272 18.14 -18.53 -12.29
C ILE A 272 17.78 -19.84 -12.98
#